data_6e5a024a3cd3d99f9bf13869c6eb01de
#
_entry.id   6e5a024a3cd3d99f9bf13869c6eb01de
#
_cell.length_a   1.000
_cell.length_b   1.000
_cell.length_c   1.000
_cell.angle_alpha   90.00
_cell.angle_beta   90.00
_cell.angle_gamma   90.00
#
_symmetry.space_group_name_H-M   'P 1'
#
loop_
_entity.id
_entity.type
_entity.pdbx_description
1 polymer ?
#
loop_
_entity_poly.entity_id
_entity_poly.type
_entity_poly.pdbx_seq_one_letter_code
_entity_poly.pdbx_strand_id
1 'polypeptide(L)'
;NRVYRLFKLGRDKKVNKERRKALQEEYKQQKTYMGVYQMRNKVSGKIYISSTPNLKSRWLTIEGQLTMGSFPNAELQKDWTEFGSEAFTYEVLEEKETDEISDVRWEVKQLEKLWLQKLQPYEEKGYNKPPKE
;
A
#
# COMPACT_ATOMS: atom_id res chain seq x y z
N ASN A 1 -8.22 -7.54 25.39
CA ASN A 1 -7.27 -6.63 24.75
C ASN A 1 -5.85 -7.18 24.86
N ARG A 2 -5.16 -7.22 23.76
CA ARG A 2 -3.82 -7.78 23.66
C ARG A 2 -2.80 -7.06 24.55
N VAL A 3 -2.84 -5.75 24.57
CA VAL A 3 -1.95 -4.93 25.39
C VAL A 3 -2.25 -5.16 26.88
N TYR A 4 -3.51 -5.24 27.21
CA TYR A 4 -3.93 -5.50 28.58
C TYR A 4 -3.44 -6.87 29.06
N ARG A 5 -3.53 -7.88 28.23
CA ARG A 5 -3.05 -9.22 28.56
C ARG A 5 -1.56 -9.24 28.83
N LEU A 6 -0.78 -8.57 28.01
CA LEU A 6 0.67 -8.45 28.20
C LEU A 6 0.99 -7.74 29.51
N PHE A 7 0.24 -6.69 29.81
CA PHE A 7 0.41 -5.95 31.05
C PHE A 7 0.15 -6.84 32.27
N LYS A 8 -0.91 -7.65 32.22
CA LYS A 8 -1.25 -8.56 33.31
C LYS A 8 -0.16 -9.60 33.57
N LEU A 9 0.47 -10.08 32.54
CA LEU A 9 1.55 -11.05 32.67
C LEU A 9 2.87 -10.38 33.07
N GLY A 10 2.93 -9.07 32.92
CA GLY A 10 4.19 -8.37 32.87
C GLY A 10 4.78 -7.96 34.18
N ARG A 11 5.84 -8.63 34.55
CA ARG A 11 6.73 -8.16 35.60
C ARG A 11 8.17 -8.27 35.18
N ASP A 12 8.46 -8.94 34.08
CA ASP A 12 9.82 -9.05 33.59
C ASP A 12 10.05 -8.04 32.46
N LYS A 13 11.33 -7.83 32.15
CA LYS A 13 11.74 -6.85 31.14
C LYS A 13 11.25 -7.21 29.73
N LYS A 14 11.12 -8.49 29.46
CA LYS A 14 10.69 -8.98 28.15
C LYS A 14 9.24 -8.58 27.88
N VAL A 15 8.37 -8.79 28.85
CA VAL A 15 6.95 -8.43 28.72
C VAL A 15 6.77 -6.93 28.61
N ASN A 16 7.55 -6.14 29.34
CA ASN A 16 7.51 -4.68 29.23
C ASN A 16 7.93 -4.19 27.84
N LYS A 17 8.92 -4.84 27.24
CA LYS A 17 9.36 -4.52 25.91
C LYS A 17 8.30 -4.83 24.87
N GLU A 18 7.66 -5.98 25.00
CA GLU A 18 6.57 -6.38 24.10
C GLU A 18 5.36 -5.44 24.24
N ARG A 19 5.08 -5.01 25.45
CA ARG A 19 3.99 -4.03 25.68
C ARG A 19 4.28 -2.70 25.00
N ARG A 20 5.51 -2.21 25.09
CA ARG A 20 5.90 -0.97 24.41
C ARG A 20 5.72 -1.10 22.91
N LYS A 21 6.15 -2.22 22.36
CA LYS A 21 6.01 -2.47 20.92
C LYS A 21 4.56 -2.50 20.51
N ALA A 22 3.71 -3.18 21.29
CA ALA A 22 2.28 -3.23 21.02
C ALA A 22 1.63 -1.84 21.08
N LEU A 23 2.03 -1.02 22.03
CA LEU A 23 1.52 0.35 22.15
C LEU A 23 1.97 1.23 20.99
N GLN A 24 3.19 1.06 20.52
CA GLN A 24 3.69 1.79 19.37
C GLN A 24 2.93 1.41 18.11
N GLU A 25 2.65 0.14 17.91
CA GLU A 25 1.86 -0.32 16.77
C GLU A 25 0.43 0.21 16.83
N GLU A 26 -0.19 0.22 18.01
CA GLU A 26 -1.51 0.74 18.22
C GLU A 26 -1.57 2.23 17.93
N TYR A 27 -0.57 2.98 18.39
CA TYR A 27 -0.45 4.41 18.12
C TYR A 27 -0.29 4.67 16.61
N LYS A 28 0.54 3.88 15.97
CA LYS A 28 0.76 4.00 14.52
C LYS A 28 -0.53 3.77 13.75
N GLN A 29 -1.35 2.82 14.20
CA GLN A 29 -2.64 2.54 13.55
C GLN A 29 -3.64 3.68 13.67
N GLN A 30 -3.51 4.52 14.69
CA GLN A 30 -4.39 5.68 14.87
C GLN A 30 -4.07 6.81 13.92
N LYS A 31 -2.87 6.83 13.36
CA LYS A 31 -2.47 7.85 12.40
C LYS A 31 -2.81 7.41 10.99
N THR A 32 -3.11 8.39 10.15
CA THR A 32 -3.37 8.13 8.75
C THR A 32 -2.11 8.43 7.94
N TYR A 33 -1.78 7.51 7.05
CA TYR A 33 -0.66 7.67 6.13
C TYR A 33 -1.15 7.66 4.71
N MET A 34 -0.78 8.68 3.95
CA MET A 34 -0.99 8.67 2.52
C MET A 34 0.23 8.07 1.85
N GLY A 35 0.09 7.63 0.63
CA GLY A 35 1.27 7.11 -0.04
C GLY A 35 1.07 6.66 -1.46
N VAL A 36 2.19 6.28 -2.05
CA VAL A 36 2.28 5.71 -3.39
C VAL A 36 2.66 4.25 -3.24
N TYR A 37 2.00 3.39 -3.98
CA TYR A 37 2.26 1.95 -3.93
C TYR A 37 2.38 1.40 -5.33
N GLN A 38 3.01 0.23 -5.44
CA GLN A 38 3.08 -0.49 -6.70
C GLN A 38 2.66 -1.94 -6.53
N MET A 39 2.10 -2.46 -7.60
CA MET A 39 1.93 -3.89 -7.77
C MET A 39 2.85 -4.34 -8.89
N ARG A 40 3.52 -5.46 -8.69
CA ARG A 40 4.45 -5.99 -9.67
C ARG A 40 4.07 -7.41 -10.05
N ASN A 41 4.01 -7.66 -11.36
CA ASN A 41 3.88 -8.99 -11.90
C ASN A 41 5.29 -9.59 -12.00
N LYS A 42 5.58 -10.58 -11.17
CA LYS A 42 6.92 -11.19 -11.12
C LYS A 42 7.28 -11.95 -12.40
N VAL A 43 6.29 -12.37 -13.16
CA VAL A 43 6.50 -13.11 -14.39
C VAL A 43 6.92 -12.19 -15.54
N SER A 44 6.18 -11.10 -15.75
CA SER A 44 6.43 -10.16 -16.84
C SER A 44 7.34 -9.00 -16.46
N GLY A 45 7.43 -8.70 -15.17
CA GLY A 45 8.13 -7.52 -14.69
C GLY A 45 7.31 -6.24 -14.76
N LYS A 46 6.09 -6.28 -15.27
CA LYS A 46 5.23 -5.10 -15.38
C LYS A 46 4.82 -4.61 -14.00
N ILE A 47 4.78 -3.29 -13.84
CA ILE A 47 4.36 -2.67 -12.58
C ILE A 47 3.15 -1.77 -12.81
N TYR A 48 2.38 -1.62 -11.73
CA TYR A 48 1.26 -0.69 -11.68
C TYR A 48 1.46 0.22 -10.47
N ILE A 49 1.49 1.53 -10.73
CA ILE A 49 1.69 2.53 -9.68
C ILE A 49 0.40 3.30 -9.46
N SER A 50 0.03 3.47 -8.21
CA SER A 50 -1.12 4.28 -7.83
C SER A 50 -0.86 4.90 -6.45
N SER A 51 -1.80 5.72 -6.02
CA SER A 51 -1.68 6.41 -4.75
C SER A 51 -2.99 6.40 -4.00
N THR A 52 -2.92 6.67 -2.71
CA THR A 52 -4.12 6.74 -1.87
C THR A 52 -3.90 7.73 -0.73
N PRO A 53 -4.94 8.50 -0.36
CA PRO A 53 -4.87 9.34 0.84
C PRO A 53 -4.78 8.54 2.13
N ASN A 54 -5.11 7.24 2.10
CA ASN A 54 -5.07 6.38 3.27
C ASN A 54 -4.62 4.97 2.87
N LEU A 55 -3.40 4.62 3.28
CA LEU A 55 -2.82 3.32 2.97
C LEU A 55 -3.40 2.18 3.80
N LYS A 56 -4.09 2.49 4.89
CA LYS A 56 -4.67 1.47 5.76
C LYS A 56 -5.61 0.57 4.98
N SER A 57 -5.41 -0.73 5.07
CA SER A 57 -6.23 -1.75 4.39
C SER A 57 -6.28 -1.62 2.86
N ARG A 58 -5.37 -0.85 2.28
CA ARG A 58 -5.38 -0.63 0.82
C ARG A 58 -5.15 -1.94 0.06
N TRP A 59 -4.19 -2.73 0.53
CA TRP A 59 -3.91 -4.01 -0.12
C TRP A 59 -5.13 -4.94 -0.08
N LEU A 60 -5.82 -5.00 1.05
CA LEU A 60 -7.01 -5.85 1.19
C LEU A 60 -8.11 -5.42 0.20
N THR A 61 -8.28 -4.11 0.01
CA THR A 61 -9.25 -3.59 -0.94
C THR A 61 -8.90 -3.98 -2.37
N ILE A 62 -7.64 -3.82 -2.74
CA ILE A 62 -7.15 -4.17 -4.08
C ILE A 62 -7.31 -5.67 -4.33
N GLU A 63 -6.87 -6.48 -3.39
CA GLU A 63 -6.97 -7.93 -3.49
C GLU A 63 -8.42 -8.37 -3.65
N GLY A 64 -9.33 -7.76 -2.89
CA GLY A 64 -10.75 -8.03 -3.01
C GLY A 64 -11.30 -7.71 -4.39
N GLN A 65 -10.93 -6.56 -4.95
CA GLN A 65 -11.35 -6.17 -6.29
C GLN A 65 -10.82 -7.12 -7.35
N LEU A 66 -9.56 -7.50 -7.24
CA LEU A 66 -8.94 -8.43 -8.19
C LEU A 66 -9.57 -9.82 -8.11
N THR A 67 -9.84 -10.28 -6.89
CA THR A 67 -10.48 -11.58 -6.67
C THR A 67 -11.89 -11.60 -7.25
N MET A 68 -12.61 -10.51 -7.15
CA MET A 68 -13.97 -10.38 -7.67
C MET A 68 -14.03 -10.03 -9.16
N GLY A 69 -12.90 -9.74 -9.78
CA GLY A 69 -12.87 -9.40 -11.20
C GLY A 69 -13.29 -7.97 -11.50
N SER A 70 -13.27 -7.08 -10.51
CA SER A 70 -13.76 -5.71 -10.65
C SER A 70 -12.68 -4.63 -10.54
N PHE A 71 -11.42 -5.00 -10.68
CA PHE A 71 -10.33 -4.03 -10.59
C PHE A 71 -10.39 -3.04 -11.77
N PRO A 72 -10.22 -1.72 -11.50
CA PRO A 72 -10.38 -0.71 -12.55
C PRO A 72 -9.43 -0.81 -13.73
N ASN A 73 -8.20 -1.31 -13.52
CA ASN A 73 -7.25 -1.48 -14.61
C ASN A 73 -7.46 -2.87 -15.23
N ALA A 74 -8.03 -2.88 -16.43
CA ALA A 74 -8.43 -4.11 -17.11
C ALA A 74 -7.24 -5.02 -17.45
N GLU A 75 -6.11 -4.44 -17.86
CA GLU A 75 -4.93 -5.21 -18.22
C GLU A 75 -4.34 -5.94 -17.01
N LEU A 76 -4.24 -5.25 -15.90
CA LEU A 76 -3.76 -5.85 -14.65
C LEU A 76 -4.74 -6.93 -14.16
N GLN A 77 -6.03 -6.66 -14.25
CA GLN A 77 -7.06 -7.64 -13.86
C GLN A 77 -6.94 -8.91 -14.71
N LYS A 78 -6.73 -8.76 -16.00
CA LYS A 78 -6.56 -9.89 -16.91
C LYS A 78 -5.35 -10.73 -16.52
N ASP A 79 -4.22 -10.07 -16.26
CA ASP A 79 -2.99 -10.77 -15.88
C ASP A 79 -3.12 -11.45 -14.52
N TRP A 80 -3.81 -10.82 -13.58
CA TRP A 80 -4.10 -11.44 -12.29
C TRP A 80 -4.90 -12.73 -12.45
N THR A 81 -5.91 -12.69 -13.29
CA THR A 81 -6.74 -13.86 -13.56
C THR A 81 -5.93 -14.95 -14.26
N GLU A 82 -5.07 -14.58 -15.19
CA GLU A 82 -4.27 -15.52 -15.97
C GLU A 82 -3.11 -16.12 -15.18
N PHE A 83 -2.33 -15.30 -14.49
CA PHE A 83 -1.13 -15.76 -13.79
C PHE A 83 -1.36 -16.15 -12.34
N GLY A 84 -2.46 -15.74 -11.75
CA GLY A 84 -2.78 -16.04 -10.35
C GLY A 84 -2.17 -15.03 -9.38
N SER A 85 -2.74 -15.02 -8.17
CA SER A 85 -2.34 -14.07 -7.14
C SER A 85 -0.89 -14.19 -6.71
N GLU A 86 -0.32 -15.38 -6.79
CA GLU A 86 1.06 -15.63 -6.38
C GLU A 86 2.08 -14.96 -7.29
N ALA A 87 1.67 -14.57 -8.51
CA ALA A 87 2.55 -13.90 -9.45
C ALA A 87 2.75 -12.41 -9.13
N PHE A 88 1.98 -11.88 -8.19
CA PHE A 88 1.99 -10.44 -7.91
C PHE A 88 2.52 -10.13 -6.52
N THR A 89 3.22 -8.99 -6.41
CA THR A 89 3.63 -8.43 -5.14
C THR A 89 3.04 -7.04 -4.98
N TYR A 90 2.86 -6.62 -3.74
CA TYR A 90 2.40 -5.27 -3.38
C TYR A 90 3.48 -4.62 -2.53
N GLU A 91 3.82 -3.38 -2.83
CA GLU A 91 4.86 -2.66 -2.11
C GLU A 91 4.50 -1.18 -2.01
N VAL A 92 4.65 -0.62 -0.82
CA VAL A 92 4.51 0.83 -0.62
C VAL A 92 5.85 1.47 -0.98
N LEU A 93 5.82 2.37 -1.95
CA LEU A 93 7.02 3.06 -2.43
C LEU A 93 7.37 4.27 -1.58
N GLU A 94 6.36 4.98 -1.11
CA GLU A 94 6.55 6.16 -0.28
C GLU A 94 5.29 6.38 0.56
N GLU A 95 5.48 6.73 1.84
CA GLU A 95 4.37 7.07 2.72
C GLU A 95 4.66 8.36 3.47
N LYS A 96 3.60 9.08 3.83
CA LYS A 96 3.70 10.34 4.55
C LYS A 96 2.50 10.48 5.48
N GLU A 97 2.76 10.90 6.71
CA GLU A 97 1.70 11.13 7.69
C GLU A 97 0.85 12.33 7.27
N THR A 98 -0.46 12.25 7.47
CA THR A 98 -1.38 13.27 6.96
C THR A 98 -1.73 14.38 7.94
N ASP A 99 -1.33 14.26 9.20
CA ASP A 99 -1.77 15.16 10.29
C ASP A 99 -1.59 16.65 10.01
N GLU A 100 -0.49 17.04 9.41
CA GLU A 100 -0.19 18.46 9.18
C GLU A 100 -0.32 18.89 7.73
N ILE A 101 -0.96 18.08 6.93
CA ILE A 101 -1.12 18.36 5.51
C ILE A 101 -2.51 18.95 5.28
N SER A 102 -2.57 20.14 4.71
CA SER A 102 -3.84 20.82 4.47
C SER A 102 -4.64 20.23 3.31
N ASP A 103 -3.95 19.76 2.27
CA ASP A 103 -4.59 19.16 1.11
C ASP A 103 -3.93 17.82 0.78
N VAL A 104 -4.41 16.78 1.43
CA VAL A 104 -3.86 15.43 1.30
C VAL A 104 -4.00 14.90 -0.13
N ARG A 105 -5.15 15.12 -0.76
CA ARG A 105 -5.39 14.62 -2.11
C ARG A 105 -4.43 15.26 -3.12
N TRP A 106 -4.18 16.54 -2.98
CA TRP A 106 -3.23 17.22 -3.85
C TRP A 106 -1.82 16.70 -3.62
N GLU A 107 -1.40 16.61 -2.35
CA GLU A 107 -0.07 16.14 -1.99
C GLU A 107 0.19 14.73 -2.53
N VAL A 108 -0.76 13.82 -2.33
CA VAL A 108 -0.57 12.44 -2.76
C VAL A 108 -0.51 12.33 -4.28
N LYS A 109 -1.24 13.18 -5.00
CA LYS A 109 -1.16 13.21 -6.45
C LYS A 109 0.17 13.72 -6.95
N GLN A 110 0.80 14.66 -6.23
CA GLN A 110 2.14 15.12 -6.56
C GLN A 110 3.17 13.99 -6.37
N LEU A 111 3.05 13.24 -5.27
CA LEU A 111 3.91 12.09 -5.05
C LEU A 111 3.74 11.04 -6.13
N GLU A 112 2.50 10.75 -6.52
CA GLU A 112 2.21 9.80 -7.60
C GLU A 112 2.89 10.22 -8.90
N LYS A 113 2.79 11.49 -9.27
CA LYS A 113 3.42 12.02 -10.47
C LYS A 113 4.92 11.84 -10.46
N LEU A 114 5.56 12.08 -9.32
CA LEU A 114 7.00 11.91 -9.18
C LEU A 114 7.43 10.46 -9.43
N TRP A 115 6.67 9.51 -8.85
CA TRP A 115 6.98 8.10 -9.04
C TRP A 115 6.68 7.63 -10.47
N LEU A 116 5.63 8.14 -11.09
CA LEU A 116 5.33 7.84 -12.48
C LEU A 116 6.44 8.33 -13.41
N GLN A 117 6.98 9.52 -13.15
CA GLN A 117 8.11 10.04 -13.93
C GLN A 117 9.36 9.22 -13.72
N LYS A 118 9.59 8.79 -12.51
CA LYS A 118 10.80 8.04 -12.14
C LYS A 118 10.81 6.64 -12.72
N LEU A 119 9.69 5.93 -12.66
CA LEU A 119 9.62 4.53 -13.06
C LEU A 119 8.99 4.29 -14.42
N GLN A 120 8.21 5.22 -14.92
CA GLN A 120 7.56 5.16 -16.24
C GLN A 120 6.93 3.79 -16.55
N PRO A 121 5.91 3.39 -15.75
CA PRO A 121 5.30 2.06 -15.85
C PRO A 121 4.31 1.99 -17.02
N TYR A 122 4.77 2.26 -18.20
CA TYR A 122 3.95 2.40 -19.40
C TYR A 122 4.28 1.31 -20.41
N GLU A 123 3.26 0.92 -21.17
CA GLU A 123 3.38 -0.05 -22.26
C GLU A 123 3.96 -1.38 -21.77
N GLU A 124 5.10 -1.81 -22.29
CA GLU A 124 5.71 -3.09 -21.89
C GLU A 124 6.30 -3.08 -20.49
N LYS A 125 6.50 -1.90 -19.89
CA LYS A 125 7.04 -1.77 -18.54
C LYS A 125 5.99 -1.79 -17.46
N GLY A 126 4.74 -1.55 -17.78
CA GLY A 126 3.72 -1.47 -16.77
C GLY A 126 2.30 -1.36 -17.28
N TYR A 127 1.41 -1.24 -16.32
CA TYR A 127 -0.03 -1.21 -16.56
C TYR A 127 -0.62 0.19 -16.59
N ASN A 128 0.16 1.21 -16.24
CA ASN A 128 -0.33 2.58 -16.24
C ASN A 128 -0.47 3.10 -17.65
N LYS A 129 -1.44 4.00 -17.86
CA LYS A 129 -1.60 4.67 -19.13
C LYS A 129 -0.59 5.82 -19.22
N PRO A 130 0.09 5.99 -20.36
CA PRO A 130 0.99 7.13 -20.51
C PRO A 130 0.24 8.44 -20.35
N PRO A 131 0.92 9.49 -19.84
CA PRO A 131 0.25 10.78 -19.71
C PRO A 131 -0.12 11.34 -21.08
N LYS A 132 -1.24 12.01 -21.14
CA LYS A 132 -1.67 12.70 -22.36
C LYS A 132 -0.83 13.97 -22.54
N GLU A 133 -0.36 14.18 -23.72
CA GLU A 133 0.38 15.38 -24.09
C GLU A 133 -0.53 16.56 -24.29
#